data_2fc151d54b5a517ef55c82ea406b0045
#
_entry.id   2fc151d54b5a517ef55c82ea406b0045
#
_cell.length_a   1.000
_cell.length_b   1.000
_cell.length_c   1.000
_cell.angle_alpha   90.00
_cell.angle_beta   90.00
_cell.angle_gamma   90.00
#
_symmetry.space_group_name_H-M   'P 1'
#
loop_
_entity.id
_entity.type
_entity.pdbx_description
1 polymer ?
#
loop_
_entity_poly.entity_id
_entity_poly.type
_entity_poly.pdbx_seq_one_letter_code
_entity_poly.pdbx_strand_id
1 'polypeptide(L)'
;MKQYQDLLRLVLEQGASKSDRTGTGTRSLFGHQMRFDLSAGFPVLTTKKLHLRSIIVELLWFLRGETNVRYLHEHNVTIWDEWARADGELGPVYGKQWRSWQTKSGETVDQISQVLEQIRRNPDSRRHIVSAWNVGEIGEMALPPCHCLFQFYVAGGKLSCQLYQRSADVFLGVPFNIASYALLTLMMAQVTGLEAGDFVHTFGDVHLYNNHVEQAVLQLERAPRPLPTMKLNPSVRDLFAFTPADFELVGYDPHPHIKAPVAI
;
A
#
# COMPACT_ATOMS: atom_id res chain seq x y z
N MET A 1 -11.14 8.56 8.75
CA MET A 1 -9.66 8.77 8.68
C MET A 1 -9.06 9.39 9.96
N LYS A 2 -9.80 9.35 11.06
CA LYS A 2 -9.31 9.86 12.37
C LYS A 2 -8.02 9.15 12.81
N GLN A 3 -7.96 7.81 12.71
CA GLN A 3 -6.81 7.01 13.10
C GLN A 3 -5.50 7.40 12.39
N TYR A 4 -5.57 7.85 11.13
CA TYR A 4 -4.38 8.39 10.45
C TYR A 4 -3.96 9.75 11.02
N GLN A 5 -4.91 10.66 11.29
CA GLN A 5 -4.58 11.95 11.91
C GLN A 5 -4.03 11.77 13.33
N ASP A 6 -4.58 10.82 14.09
CA ASP A 6 -4.08 10.49 15.43
C ASP A 6 -2.62 9.97 15.36
N LEU A 7 -2.29 9.11 14.38
CA LEU A 7 -0.92 8.68 14.14
C LEU A 7 0.00 9.84 13.73
N LEU A 8 -0.43 10.68 12.76
CA LEU A 8 0.38 11.83 12.31
C LEU A 8 0.69 12.78 13.48
N ARG A 9 -0.30 13.06 14.32
CA ARG A 9 -0.15 13.85 15.55
C ARG A 9 0.81 13.20 16.53
N LEU A 10 0.64 11.90 16.76
CA LEU A 10 1.48 11.13 17.69
C LEU A 10 2.96 11.16 17.27
N VAL A 11 3.23 10.94 15.96
CA VAL A 11 4.61 11.00 15.43
C VAL A 11 5.18 12.42 15.56
N LEU A 12 4.39 13.46 15.26
CA LEU A 12 4.80 14.85 15.34
C LEU A 12 5.14 15.27 16.78
N GLU A 13 4.33 14.84 17.76
CA GLU A 13 4.45 15.28 19.15
C GLU A 13 5.40 14.41 19.99
N GLN A 14 5.45 13.11 19.73
CA GLN A 14 6.15 12.14 20.60
C GLN A 14 7.24 11.34 19.86
N GLY A 15 7.41 11.54 18.55
CA GLY A 15 8.43 10.87 17.77
C GLY A 15 9.84 11.22 18.25
N ALA A 16 10.68 10.20 18.44
CA ALA A 16 12.10 10.40 18.74
C ALA A 16 12.82 10.97 17.52
N SER A 17 13.69 11.96 17.75
CA SER A 17 14.54 12.51 16.69
C SER A 17 15.59 11.48 16.27
N LYS A 18 15.67 11.19 14.97
CA LYS A 18 16.63 10.27 14.37
C LYS A 18 17.27 10.88 13.13
N SER A 19 18.54 10.53 12.90
CA SER A 19 19.16 10.69 11.59
C SER A 19 18.62 9.62 10.64
N ASP A 20 18.67 9.89 9.35
CA ASP A 20 18.31 8.97 8.31
C ASP A 20 19.32 8.98 7.15
N ARG A 21 19.17 8.05 6.20
CA ARG A 21 20.07 7.92 5.04
C ARG A 21 20.13 9.18 4.18
N THR A 22 19.04 9.93 4.11
CA THR A 22 18.93 11.14 3.26
C THR A 22 19.56 12.38 3.92
N GLY A 23 19.93 12.31 5.21
CA GLY A 23 20.43 13.46 5.97
C GLY A 23 19.36 14.49 6.36
N THR A 24 18.09 14.27 6.00
CA THR A 24 16.96 15.18 6.33
C THR A 24 16.63 15.13 7.82
N GLY A 25 16.80 13.97 8.44
CA GLY A 25 16.36 13.68 9.80
C GLY A 25 14.86 13.42 9.89
N THR A 26 14.46 12.69 10.91
CA THR A 26 13.07 12.27 11.11
C THR A 26 12.66 12.36 12.57
N ARG A 27 11.34 12.43 12.80
CA ARG A 27 10.70 12.06 14.07
C ARG A 27 10.08 10.69 13.89
N SER A 28 10.39 9.74 14.75
CA SER A 28 10.05 8.33 14.53
C SER A 28 9.44 7.70 15.78
N LEU A 29 8.45 6.81 15.55
CA LEU A 29 7.92 5.88 16.55
C LEU A 29 8.16 4.45 16.07
N PHE A 30 8.40 3.55 17.01
CA PHE A 30 8.56 2.12 16.72
C PHE A 30 7.36 1.33 17.23
N GLY A 31 6.66 0.69 16.30
CA GLY A 31 5.47 -0.10 16.61
C GLY A 31 4.21 0.73 16.75
N HIS A 32 3.33 0.65 15.76
CA HIS A 32 1.98 1.24 15.81
C HIS A 32 1.04 0.41 14.92
N GLN A 33 -0.26 0.48 15.18
CA GLN A 33 -1.25 -0.19 14.34
C GLN A 33 -2.48 0.69 14.16
N MET A 34 -2.98 0.73 12.92
CA MET A 34 -4.27 1.33 12.57
C MET A 34 -5.21 0.27 12.01
N ARG A 35 -6.52 0.48 12.18
CA ARG A 35 -7.57 -0.38 11.61
C ARG A 35 -8.61 0.46 10.88
N PHE A 36 -9.02 -0.01 9.72
CA PHE A 36 -10.01 0.63 8.85
C PHE A 36 -11.10 -0.38 8.51
N ASP A 37 -12.32 -0.11 8.92
CA ASP A 37 -13.50 -0.86 8.50
C ASP A 37 -13.84 -0.47 7.05
N LEU A 38 -13.67 -1.38 6.10
CA LEU A 38 -13.90 -1.12 4.69
C LEU A 38 -15.39 -1.02 4.34
N SER A 39 -16.28 -1.49 5.22
CA SER A 39 -17.73 -1.30 5.06
C SER A 39 -18.17 0.13 5.34
N ALA A 40 -17.41 0.90 6.12
CA ALA A 40 -17.67 2.31 6.42
C ALA A 40 -17.28 3.27 5.28
N GLY A 41 -16.62 2.78 4.25
CA GLY A 41 -16.15 3.56 3.10
C GLY A 41 -14.68 3.28 2.75
N PHE A 42 -14.24 3.80 1.60
CA PHE A 42 -12.88 3.58 1.13
C PHE A 42 -11.89 4.52 1.86
N PRO A 43 -10.85 3.98 2.53
CA PRO A 43 -9.97 4.77 3.39
C PRO A 43 -8.90 5.55 2.60
N VAL A 44 -9.33 6.43 1.71
CA VAL A 44 -8.48 7.43 1.07
C VAL A 44 -8.57 8.75 1.84
N LEU A 45 -7.43 9.42 2.02
CA LEU A 45 -7.39 10.67 2.79
C LEU A 45 -8.29 11.74 2.19
N THR A 46 -9.05 12.42 3.05
CA THR A 46 -9.84 13.60 2.69
C THR A 46 -9.21 14.90 3.21
N THR A 47 -8.24 14.84 4.12
CA THR A 47 -7.51 16.00 4.65
C THR A 47 -6.46 16.57 3.69
N LYS A 48 -6.08 15.80 2.67
CA LYS A 48 -5.37 16.26 1.47
C LYS A 48 -5.74 15.38 0.29
N LYS A 49 -5.79 15.96 -0.91
CA LYS A 49 -6.05 15.21 -2.14
C LYS A 49 -4.87 14.29 -2.47
N LEU A 50 -5.16 13.02 -2.73
CA LEU A 50 -4.21 12.02 -3.22
C LEU A 50 -4.40 11.78 -4.72
N HIS A 51 -3.33 11.35 -5.40
CA HIS A 51 -3.35 10.99 -6.81
C HIS A 51 -3.76 9.52 -6.97
N LEU A 52 -5.08 9.25 -6.94
CA LEU A 52 -5.64 7.89 -6.94
C LEU A 52 -5.17 7.05 -8.14
N ARG A 53 -4.99 7.69 -9.33
CA ARG A 53 -4.50 6.98 -10.52
C ARG A 53 -3.15 6.31 -10.26
N SER A 54 -2.20 6.99 -9.61
CA SER A 54 -0.91 6.39 -9.27
C SER A 54 -1.06 5.18 -8.35
N ILE A 55 -1.96 5.25 -7.37
CA ILE A 55 -2.23 4.16 -6.43
C ILE A 55 -2.77 2.93 -7.16
N ILE A 56 -3.75 3.11 -8.04
CA ILE A 56 -4.37 2.03 -8.82
C ILE A 56 -3.33 1.40 -9.77
N VAL A 57 -2.64 2.23 -10.54
CA VAL A 57 -1.68 1.75 -11.55
C VAL A 57 -0.50 1.03 -10.90
N GLU A 58 0.02 1.53 -9.79
CA GLU A 58 1.09 0.87 -9.03
C GLU A 58 0.63 -0.51 -8.52
N LEU A 59 -0.56 -0.62 -7.93
CA LEU A 59 -1.09 -1.90 -7.46
C LEU A 59 -1.25 -2.89 -8.61
N LEU A 60 -1.79 -2.46 -9.75
CA LEU A 60 -1.91 -3.32 -10.94
C LEU A 60 -0.55 -3.73 -11.48
N TRP A 61 0.44 -2.86 -11.45
CA TRP A 61 1.83 -3.16 -11.82
C TRP A 61 2.44 -4.24 -10.92
N PHE A 62 2.24 -4.17 -9.61
CA PHE A 62 2.66 -5.25 -8.69
C PHE A 62 1.95 -6.58 -9.01
N LEU A 63 0.64 -6.55 -9.24
CA LEU A 63 -0.16 -7.74 -9.58
C LEU A 63 0.21 -8.36 -10.92
N ARG A 64 0.78 -7.60 -11.85
CA ARG A 64 1.35 -8.09 -13.11
C ARG A 64 2.70 -8.78 -12.93
N GLY A 65 3.35 -8.64 -11.78
CA GLY A 65 4.67 -9.19 -11.51
C GLY A 65 5.80 -8.42 -12.18
N GLU A 66 5.52 -7.21 -12.66
CA GLU A 66 6.48 -6.39 -13.37
C GLU A 66 7.42 -5.65 -12.42
N THR A 67 8.63 -5.36 -12.91
CA THR A 67 9.70 -4.65 -12.17
C THR A 67 10.24 -3.46 -12.94
N ASN A 68 9.85 -3.32 -14.21
CA ASN A 68 10.21 -2.20 -15.07
C ASN A 68 9.15 -1.11 -15.03
N VAL A 69 9.57 0.15 -14.97
CA VAL A 69 8.66 1.32 -14.88
C VAL A 69 7.86 1.59 -16.16
N ARG A 70 8.09 0.85 -17.25
CA ARG A 70 7.42 1.06 -18.55
C ARG A 70 5.90 1.08 -18.43
N TYR A 71 5.31 0.09 -17.75
CA TYR A 71 3.85 0.05 -17.52
C TYR A 71 3.36 1.28 -16.77
N LEU A 72 4.12 1.78 -15.79
CA LEU A 72 3.79 3.00 -15.06
C LEU A 72 3.77 4.20 -16.00
N HIS A 73 4.79 4.33 -16.86
CA HIS A 73 4.90 5.42 -17.84
C HIS A 73 3.79 5.40 -18.89
N GLU A 74 3.38 4.23 -19.38
CA GLU A 74 2.24 4.06 -20.29
C GLU A 74 0.93 4.62 -19.68
N HIS A 75 0.87 4.68 -18.34
CA HIS A 75 -0.26 5.23 -17.59
C HIS A 75 0.01 6.62 -17.01
N ASN A 76 1.09 7.31 -17.41
CA ASN A 76 1.53 8.61 -16.91
C ASN A 76 1.77 8.64 -15.39
N VAL A 77 2.39 7.60 -14.86
CA VAL A 77 2.79 7.45 -13.46
C VAL A 77 4.31 7.39 -13.38
N THR A 78 4.92 8.25 -12.55
CA THR A 78 6.37 8.46 -12.46
C THR A 78 6.91 8.28 -11.03
N ILE A 79 6.11 7.72 -10.13
CA ILE A 79 6.41 7.64 -8.70
C ILE A 79 7.60 6.72 -8.35
N TRP A 80 8.13 5.98 -9.32
CA TRP A 80 9.28 5.09 -9.17
C TRP A 80 10.54 5.53 -9.95
N ASP A 81 10.46 6.63 -10.71
CA ASP A 81 11.53 7.05 -11.63
C ASP A 81 12.85 7.35 -10.91
N GLU A 82 12.78 7.88 -9.68
CA GLU A 82 13.98 8.25 -8.90
C GLU A 82 14.83 7.04 -8.49
N TRP A 83 14.26 5.83 -8.47
CA TRP A 83 14.94 4.59 -8.13
C TRP A 83 15.24 3.71 -9.35
N ALA A 84 14.61 4.01 -10.50
CA ALA A 84 14.78 3.20 -11.70
C ALA A 84 16.19 3.39 -12.31
N ARG A 85 16.75 2.28 -12.79
CA ARG A 85 17.97 2.30 -13.60
C ARG A 85 17.69 2.96 -14.96
N ALA A 86 18.73 3.26 -15.74
CA ALA A 86 18.61 3.89 -17.05
C ALA A 86 17.73 3.10 -18.04
N ASP A 87 17.64 1.78 -17.88
CA ASP A 87 16.77 0.89 -18.67
C ASP A 87 15.35 0.76 -18.12
N GLY A 88 15.05 1.46 -17.02
CA GLY A 88 13.76 1.44 -16.34
C GLY A 88 13.59 0.30 -15.35
N GLU A 89 14.60 -0.54 -15.11
CA GLU A 89 14.52 -1.66 -14.19
C GLU A 89 14.76 -1.25 -12.73
N LEU A 90 14.03 -1.92 -11.83
CA LEU A 90 14.11 -1.73 -10.38
C LEU A 90 14.72 -2.95 -9.66
N GLY A 91 15.02 -4.00 -10.39
CA GLY A 91 15.43 -5.28 -9.82
C GLY A 91 14.23 -6.07 -9.25
N PRO A 92 14.46 -7.11 -8.43
CA PRO A 92 13.42 -8.04 -8.02
C PRO A 92 12.49 -7.48 -6.92
N VAL A 93 11.92 -6.27 -7.15
CA VAL A 93 11.01 -5.59 -6.22
C VAL A 93 9.63 -6.26 -6.15
N TYR A 94 8.72 -5.76 -5.38
CA TYR A 94 7.37 -6.24 -5.03
C TYR A 94 6.69 -7.19 -6.03
N GLY A 95 6.50 -6.77 -7.28
CA GLY A 95 5.82 -7.57 -8.30
C GLY A 95 6.50 -8.91 -8.55
N LYS A 96 7.82 -8.92 -8.67
CA LYS A 96 8.63 -10.13 -8.82
C LYS A 96 8.45 -11.07 -7.62
N GLN A 97 8.51 -10.55 -6.41
CA GLN A 97 8.36 -11.38 -5.21
C GLN A 97 6.93 -11.94 -5.07
N TRP A 98 5.92 -11.15 -5.36
CA TRP A 98 4.53 -11.57 -5.26
C TRP A 98 4.14 -12.63 -6.28
N ARG A 99 4.66 -12.53 -7.51
CA ARG A 99 4.20 -13.31 -8.65
C ARG A 99 5.19 -14.36 -9.16
N SER A 100 6.44 -14.25 -8.79
CA SER A 100 7.51 -15.12 -9.34
C SER A 100 8.67 -15.27 -8.35
N TRP A 101 8.36 -15.60 -7.08
CA TRP A 101 9.38 -15.89 -6.08
C TRP A 101 10.17 -17.12 -6.47
N GLN A 102 11.50 -17.00 -6.53
CA GLN A 102 12.37 -18.13 -6.89
C GLN A 102 12.62 -19.04 -5.68
N THR A 103 12.45 -20.35 -5.90
CA THR A 103 12.80 -21.38 -4.94
C THR A 103 14.26 -21.79 -5.11
N LYS A 104 14.78 -22.52 -4.11
CA LYS A 104 16.14 -23.07 -4.18
C LYS A 104 16.32 -24.06 -5.35
N SER A 105 15.28 -24.71 -5.83
CA SER A 105 15.28 -25.62 -6.98
C SER A 105 15.24 -24.89 -8.33
N GLY A 106 15.11 -23.55 -8.35
CA GLY A 106 14.96 -22.76 -9.57
C GLY A 106 13.52 -22.64 -10.10
N GLU A 107 12.56 -23.27 -9.43
CA GLU A 107 11.13 -23.10 -9.71
C GLU A 107 10.65 -21.74 -9.23
N THR A 108 9.51 -21.29 -9.76
CA THR A 108 8.86 -20.04 -9.33
C THR A 108 7.57 -20.31 -8.57
N VAL A 109 7.31 -19.49 -7.56
CA VAL A 109 6.07 -19.50 -6.76
C VAL A 109 5.31 -18.20 -7.01
N ASP A 110 4.09 -18.29 -7.52
CA ASP A 110 3.14 -17.19 -7.58
C ASP A 110 2.34 -17.15 -6.27
N GLN A 111 2.81 -16.33 -5.32
CA GLN A 111 2.21 -16.21 -3.99
C GLN A 111 0.76 -15.68 -4.06
N ILE A 112 0.48 -14.72 -4.95
CA ILE A 112 -0.87 -14.13 -5.09
C ILE A 112 -1.87 -15.19 -5.59
N SER A 113 -1.51 -15.94 -6.63
CA SER A 113 -2.37 -17.02 -7.15
C SER A 113 -2.59 -18.11 -6.10
N GLN A 114 -1.55 -18.49 -5.36
CA GLN A 114 -1.67 -19.49 -4.28
C GLN A 114 -2.59 -19.00 -3.16
N VAL A 115 -2.44 -17.77 -2.71
CA VAL A 115 -3.31 -17.20 -1.65
C VAL A 115 -4.74 -17.07 -2.13
N LEU A 116 -4.97 -16.64 -3.37
CA LEU A 116 -6.30 -16.57 -3.98
C LEU A 116 -7.00 -17.94 -3.98
N GLU A 117 -6.29 -18.98 -4.40
CA GLU A 117 -6.79 -20.33 -4.43
C GLU A 117 -7.03 -20.88 -3.01
N GLN A 118 -6.13 -20.60 -2.06
CA GLN A 118 -6.28 -21.01 -0.67
C GLN A 118 -7.50 -20.36 0.00
N ILE A 119 -7.76 -19.08 -0.25
CA ILE A 119 -8.96 -18.38 0.26
C ILE A 119 -10.22 -19.07 -0.24
N ARG A 120 -10.27 -19.50 -1.51
CA ARG A 120 -11.42 -20.21 -2.08
C ARG A 120 -11.63 -21.60 -1.50
N ARG A 121 -10.55 -22.38 -1.33
CA ARG A 121 -10.61 -23.80 -0.93
C ARG A 121 -10.61 -24.01 0.57
N ASN A 122 -9.88 -23.19 1.31
CA ASN A 122 -9.69 -23.32 2.75
C ASN A 122 -9.62 -21.91 3.41
N PRO A 123 -10.76 -21.19 3.49
CA PRO A 123 -10.81 -19.83 4.02
C PRO A 123 -10.33 -19.74 5.48
N ASP A 124 -10.43 -20.80 6.27
CA ASP A 124 -10.01 -20.82 7.68
C ASP A 124 -8.50 -21.00 7.86
N SER A 125 -7.73 -21.11 6.77
CA SER A 125 -6.27 -21.24 6.83
C SER A 125 -5.64 -19.98 7.45
N ARG A 126 -4.61 -20.20 8.26
CA ARG A 126 -3.77 -19.14 8.84
C ARG A 126 -2.53 -18.83 7.99
N ARG A 127 -2.49 -19.35 6.74
CA ARG A 127 -1.33 -19.28 5.84
C ARG A 127 -1.57 -18.41 4.61
N HIS A 128 -2.61 -17.58 4.62
CA HIS A 128 -2.88 -16.61 3.54
C HIS A 128 -1.89 -15.44 3.61
N ILE A 129 -0.61 -15.72 3.39
CA ILE A 129 0.50 -14.75 3.53
C ILE A 129 1.18 -14.55 2.19
N VAL A 130 1.49 -13.29 1.88
CA VAL A 130 2.35 -12.87 0.77
C VAL A 130 3.51 -12.07 1.32
N SER A 131 4.74 -12.45 0.98
CA SER A 131 5.97 -11.77 1.42
C SER A 131 6.69 -11.14 0.23
N ALA A 132 7.12 -9.90 0.40
CA ALA A 132 8.04 -9.22 -0.52
C ALA A 132 9.48 -9.21 0.04
N TRP A 133 9.67 -9.55 1.33
CA TRP A 133 10.97 -9.53 2.00
C TRP A 133 11.75 -10.80 1.71
N ASN A 134 12.48 -10.81 0.59
CA ASN A 134 13.35 -11.91 0.19
C ASN A 134 14.79 -11.58 0.56
N VAL A 135 15.28 -12.17 1.65
CA VAL A 135 16.62 -11.91 2.19
C VAL A 135 17.72 -12.25 1.16
N GLY A 136 17.48 -13.23 0.29
CA GLY A 136 18.43 -13.65 -0.74
C GLY A 136 18.58 -12.66 -1.91
N GLU A 137 17.58 -11.79 -2.14
CA GLU A 137 17.55 -10.87 -3.30
C GLU A 137 17.51 -9.38 -2.93
N ILE A 138 17.46 -9.04 -1.62
CA ILE A 138 17.37 -7.65 -1.15
C ILE A 138 18.48 -6.76 -1.72
N GLY A 139 19.70 -7.29 -1.86
CA GLY A 139 20.86 -6.54 -2.39
C GLY A 139 20.76 -6.19 -3.87
N GLU A 140 19.84 -6.82 -4.62
CA GLU A 140 19.61 -6.59 -6.05
C GLU A 140 18.46 -5.60 -6.30
N MET A 141 17.69 -5.28 -5.27
CA MET A 141 16.54 -4.37 -5.35
C MET A 141 17.01 -2.92 -5.33
N ALA A 142 16.48 -2.09 -6.23
CA ALA A 142 16.72 -0.64 -6.23
C ALA A 142 16.24 0.00 -4.92
N LEU A 143 15.17 -0.53 -4.34
CA LEU A 143 14.63 -0.14 -3.03
C LEU A 143 14.13 -1.39 -2.28
N PRO A 144 14.75 -1.76 -1.13
CA PRO A 144 14.24 -2.84 -0.29
C PRO A 144 12.80 -2.61 0.15
N PRO A 145 11.91 -3.62 0.13
CA PRO A 145 10.49 -3.45 0.38
C PRO A 145 10.20 -2.80 1.73
N CYS A 146 9.48 -1.69 1.72
CA CYS A 146 8.97 -1.04 2.93
C CYS A 146 7.79 -1.83 3.51
N HIS A 147 6.81 -2.20 2.68
CA HIS A 147 5.73 -3.11 3.03
C HIS A 147 6.18 -4.55 2.78
N CYS A 148 6.59 -5.22 3.87
CA CYS A 148 7.35 -6.46 3.82
C CYS A 148 6.49 -7.68 3.56
N LEU A 149 5.33 -7.76 4.21
CA LEU A 149 4.39 -8.87 4.10
C LEU A 149 2.97 -8.42 4.43
N PHE A 150 2.01 -9.14 3.88
CA PHE A 150 0.61 -9.00 4.27
C PHE A 150 -0.06 -10.36 4.39
N GLN A 151 -1.11 -10.41 5.21
CA GLN A 151 -1.88 -11.61 5.48
C GLN A 151 -3.37 -11.32 5.32
N PHE A 152 -4.08 -12.25 4.69
CA PHE A 152 -5.53 -12.23 4.66
C PHE A 152 -6.13 -13.10 5.75
N TYR A 153 -7.33 -12.72 6.18
CA TYR A 153 -8.12 -13.42 7.18
C TYR A 153 -9.59 -13.43 6.76
N VAL A 154 -10.22 -14.59 6.81
CA VAL A 154 -11.64 -14.78 6.49
C VAL A 154 -12.40 -15.09 7.75
N ALA A 155 -13.47 -14.37 8.03
CA ALA A 155 -14.41 -14.66 9.11
C ALA A 155 -15.79 -14.08 8.79
N GLY A 156 -16.85 -14.84 9.07
CA GLY A 156 -18.23 -14.39 8.89
C GLY A 156 -18.55 -13.93 7.46
N GLY A 157 -17.94 -14.56 6.45
CA GLY A 157 -18.12 -14.18 5.03
C GLY A 157 -17.35 -12.92 4.61
N LYS A 158 -16.49 -12.38 5.47
CA LYS A 158 -15.69 -11.17 5.20
C LYS A 158 -14.21 -11.49 5.07
N LEU A 159 -13.54 -10.81 4.13
CA LEU A 159 -12.10 -10.86 3.92
C LEU A 159 -11.45 -9.60 4.49
N SER A 160 -10.53 -9.78 5.43
CA SER A 160 -9.70 -8.72 6.00
C SER A 160 -8.25 -8.89 5.57
N CYS A 161 -7.49 -7.80 5.58
CA CYS A 161 -6.06 -7.80 5.25
C CYS A 161 -5.27 -7.10 6.36
N GLN A 162 -4.15 -7.68 6.77
CA GLN A 162 -3.17 -7.02 7.64
C GLN A 162 -1.85 -6.86 6.91
N LEU A 163 -1.35 -5.63 6.84
CA LEU A 163 -0.04 -5.29 6.31
C LEU A 163 0.95 -5.06 7.44
N TYR A 164 2.17 -5.62 7.33
CA TYR A 164 3.33 -5.16 8.09
C TYR A 164 4.26 -4.33 7.22
N GLN A 165 4.46 -3.07 7.61
CA GLN A 165 5.35 -2.11 6.95
C GLN A 165 6.50 -1.76 7.89
N ARG A 166 7.75 -2.15 7.52
CA ARG A 166 8.95 -1.96 8.35
C ARG A 166 9.40 -0.51 8.46
N SER A 167 9.13 0.29 7.42
CA SER A 167 9.55 1.68 7.29
C SER A 167 8.43 2.46 6.60
N ALA A 168 7.95 3.52 7.22
CA ALA A 168 6.74 4.20 6.80
C ALA A 168 6.84 5.73 6.96
N ASP A 169 7.04 6.44 5.84
CA ASP A 169 6.84 7.88 5.77
C ASP A 169 5.35 8.18 5.99
N VAL A 170 5.03 8.71 7.17
CA VAL A 170 3.64 8.95 7.57
C VAL A 170 2.96 10.01 6.71
N PHE A 171 3.72 10.94 6.12
CA PHE A 171 3.15 12.05 5.35
C PHE A 171 2.91 11.70 3.87
N LEU A 172 3.91 11.17 3.16
CA LEU A 172 3.80 10.86 1.73
C LEU A 172 3.39 9.39 1.49
N GLY A 173 4.08 8.43 2.09
CA GLY A 173 3.94 7.01 1.76
C GLY A 173 2.70 6.35 2.37
N VAL A 174 2.49 6.51 3.68
CA VAL A 174 1.40 5.83 4.42
C VAL A 174 0.02 6.07 3.79
N PRO A 175 -0.35 7.28 3.35
CA PRO A 175 -1.64 7.51 2.68
C PRO A 175 -1.85 6.68 1.41
N PHE A 176 -0.80 6.50 0.62
CA PHE A 176 -0.82 5.66 -0.58
C PHE A 176 -0.97 4.18 -0.20
N ASN A 177 -0.20 3.71 0.79
CA ASN A 177 -0.24 2.32 1.22
C ASN A 177 -1.59 1.93 1.82
N ILE A 178 -2.24 2.81 2.62
CA ILE A 178 -3.61 2.59 3.12
C ILE A 178 -4.58 2.34 1.96
N ALA A 179 -4.61 3.23 0.98
CA ALA A 179 -5.53 3.14 -0.14
C ALA A 179 -5.20 1.93 -1.03
N SER A 180 -3.92 1.64 -1.29
CA SER A 180 -3.48 0.51 -2.11
C SER A 180 -3.90 -0.84 -1.52
N TYR A 181 -3.63 -1.08 -0.23
CA TYR A 181 -3.99 -2.36 0.40
C TYR A 181 -5.48 -2.50 0.71
N ALA A 182 -6.18 -1.39 0.97
CA ALA A 182 -7.65 -1.39 1.01
C ALA A 182 -8.22 -1.78 -0.35
N LEU A 183 -7.68 -1.23 -1.45
CA LEU A 183 -8.09 -1.59 -2.80
C LEU A 183 -7.82 -3.06 -3.12
N LEU A 184 -6.62 -3.56 -2.79
CA LEU A 184 -6.29 -4.98 -2.93
C LEU A 184 -7.28 -5.87 -2.17
N THR A 185 -7.67 -5.47 -0.95
CA THR A 185 -8.65 -6.22 -0.14
C THR A 185 -10.02 -6.25 -0.82
N LEU A 186 -10.49 -5.12 -1.38
CA LEU A 186 -11.75 -5.06 -2.14
C LEU A 186 -11.71 -5.96 -3.38
N MET A 187 -10.60 -5.91 -4.15
CA MET A 187 -10.41 -6.74 -5.34
C MET A 187 -10.44 -8.23 -5.01
N MET A 188 -9.66 -8.62 -3.99
CA MET A 188 -9.59 -10.01 -3.51
C MET A 188 -10.96 -10.49 -3.00
N ALA A 189 -11.68 -9.68 -2.24
CA ALA A 189 -13.01 -10.01 -1.75
C ALA A 189 -13.98 -10.25 -2.92
N GLN A 190 -14.01 -9.35 -3.92
CA GLN A 190 -14.88 -9.50 -5.09
C GLN A 190 -14.63 -10.80 -5.84
N VAL A 191 -13.36 -11.12 -6.17
CA VAL A 191 -13.04 -12.31 -6.98
C VAL A 191 -13.15 -13.63 -6.21
N THR A 192 -13.22 -13.58 -4.89
CA THR A 192 -13.46 -14.76 -4.03
C THR A 192 -14.91 -14.90 -3.59
N GLY A 193 -15.77 -13.92 -3.93
CA GLY A 193 -17.19 -13.92 -3.52
C GLY A 193 -17.41 -13.60 -2.05
N LEU A 194 -16.46 -12.94 -1.39
CA LEU A 194 -16.52 -12.50 0.00
C LEU A 194 -16.87 -11.00 0.07
N GLU A 195 -17.35 -10.56 1.21
CA GLU A 195 -17.45 -9.12 1.53
C GLU A 195 -16.10 -8.59 2.02
N ALA A 196 -15.83 -7.31 1.82
CA ALA A 196 -14.65 -6.69 2.43
C ALA A 196 -14.86 -6.47 3.94
N GLY A 197 -13.87 -6.87 4.73
CA GLY A 197 -13.80 -6.68 6.16
C GLY A 197 -12.94 -5.49 6.54
N ASP A 198 -11.91 -5.71 7.36
CA ASP A 198 -10.98 -4.69 7.82
C ASP A 198 -9.68 -4.65 7.01
N PHE A 199 -9.12 -3.47 6.86
CA PHE A 199 -7.70 -3.30 6.60
C PHE A 199 -6.97 -2.91 7.88
N VAL A 200 -5.97 -3.69 8.27
CA VAL A 200 -5.11 -3.45 9.45
C VAL A 200 -3.72 -3.10 8.99
N HIS A 201 -3.22 -1.94 9.37
CA HIS A 201 -1.90 -1.45 8.99
C HIS A 201 -0.99 -1.44 10.22
N THR A 202 0.00 -2.31 10.23
CA THR A 202 0.98 -2.47 11.32
C THR A 202 2.33 -1.91 10.87
N PHE A 203 2.94 -1.09 11.70
CA PHE A 203 4.19 -0.39 11.40
C PHE A 203 5.32 -0.89 12.28
N GLY A 204 6.51 -0.98 11.70
CA GLY A 204 7.78 -0.97 12.42
C GLY A 204 8.20 0.47 12.74
N ASP A 205 9.15 1.03 11.99
CA ASP A 205 9.55 2.44 12.08
C ASP A 205 8.58 3.30 11.27
N VAL A 206 7.69 4.04 11.94
CA VAL A 206 6.82 5.04 11.32
C VAL A 206 7.35 6.43 11.65
N HIS A 207 7.62 7.23 10.61
CA HIS A 207 8.34 8.47 10.76
C HIS A 207 7.79 9.62 9.92
N LEU A 208 8.06 10.84 10.39
CA LEU A 208 7.82 12.09 9.71
C LEU A 208 9.18 12.74 9.42
N TYR A 209 9.48 13.01 8.16
CA TYR A 209 10.68 13.76 7.80
C TYR A 209 10.61 15.19 8.33
N ASN A 210 11.75 15.75 8.76
CA ASN A 210 11.79 17.08 9.35
C ASN A 210 11.36 18.19 8.38
N ASN A 211 11.57 17.99 7.06
CA ASN A 211 11.10 18.89 6.00
C ASN A 211 9.60 18.77 5.68
N HIS A 212 8.86 17.90 6.37
CA HIS A 212 7.41 17.74 6.25
C HIS A 212 6.62 18.25 7.47
N VAL A 213 7.29 18.81 8.48
CA VAL A 213 6.65 19.23 9.74
C VAL A 213 5.57 20.30 9.50
N GLU A 214 5.86 21.33 8.70
CA GLU A 214 4.89 22.38 8.39
C GLU A 214 3.67 21.85 7.65
N GLN A 215 3.89 20.94 6.70
CA GLN A 215 2.84 20.28 5.93
C GLN A 215 1.97 19.37 6.82
N ALA A 216 2.58 18.68 7.78
CA ALA A 216 1.87 17.85 8.75
C ALA A 216 0.98 18.69 9.68
N VAL A 217 1.49 19.83 10.18
CA VAL A 217 0.72 20.79 10.98
C VAL A 217 -0.48 21.30 10.18
N LEU A 218 -0.24 21.78 8.95
CA LEU A 218 -1.32 22.24 8.06
C LEU A 218 -2.38 21.14 7.81
N GLN A 219 -1.96 19.89 7.63
CA GLN A 219 -2.89 18.79 7.42
C GLN A 219 -3.72 18.48 8.68
N LEU A 220 -3.12 18.60 9.87
CA LEU A 220 -3.80 18.36 11.14
C LEU A 220 -4.84 19.43 11.51
N GLU A 221 -4.74 20.64 10.93
CA GLU A 221 -5.76 21.70 11.07
C GLU A 221 -7.02 21.41 10.25
N ARG A 222 -6.97 20.51 9.29
CA ARG A 222 -8.08 20.18 8.38
C ARG A 222 -8.96 19.09 8.98
N ALA A 223 -10.27 19.38 9.12
CA ALA A 223 -11.25 18.37 9.51
C ALA A 223 -11.39 17.29 8.42
N PRO A 224 -11.39 15.99 8.78
CA PRO A 224 -11.73 14.94 7.84
C PRO A 224 -13.14 15.12 7.30
N ARG A 225 -13.31 14.84 6.00
CA ARG A 225 -14.61 14.78 5.34
C ARG A 225 -15.09 13.34 5.24
N PRO A 226 -16.38 13.10 4.90
CA PRO A 226 -16.90 11.74 4.71
C PRO A 226 -16.04 10.91 3.77
N LEU A 227 -15.93 9.61 4.05
CA LEU A 227 -15.21 8.69 3.19
C LEU A 227 -15.97 8.50 1.87
N PRO A 228 -15.26 8.44 0.73
CA PRO A 228 -15.85 8.05 -0.54
C PRO A 228 -16.11 6.54 -0.60
N THR A 229 -16.83 6.12 -1.65
CA THR A 229 -17.03 4.72 -1.98
C THR A 229 -16.18 4.33 -3.19
N MET A 230 -15.40 3.26 -3.07
CA MET A 230 -14.73 2.66 -4.22
C MET A 230 -15.67 1.63 -4.85
N LYS A 231 -16.03 1.85 -6.12
CA LYS A 231 -16.76 0.86 -6.92
C LYS A 231 -15.79 0.15 -7.85
N LEU A 232 -15.86 -1.17 -7.85
CA LEU A 232 -15.18 -2.02 -8.79
C LEU A 232 -16.17 -2.50 -9.85
N ASN A 233 -15.70 -2.67 -11.09
CA ASN A 233 -16.50 -3.27 -12.15
C ASN A 233 -16.94 -4.69 -11.73
N PRO A 234 -18.25 -4.95 -11.50
CA PRO A 234 -18.71 -6.23 -10.96
C PRO A 234 -18.61 -7.38 -11.96
N SER A 235 -18.33 -7.10 -13.24
CA SER A 235 -18.13 -8.15 -14.24
C SER A 235 -16.74 -8.79 -14.19
N VAL A 236 -15.76 -8.13 -13.56
CA VAL A 236 -14.40 -8.67 -13.40
C VAL A 236 -14.40 -9.77 -12.34
N ARG A 237 -14.02 -10.98 -12.74
CA ARG A 237 -13.99 -12.21 -11.91
C ARG A 237 -12.60 -12.79 -11.73
N ASP A 238 -11.62 -12.25 -12.44
CA ASP A 238 -10.21 -12.61 -12.34
C ASP A 238 -9.43 -11.42 -11.79
N LEU A 239 -8.67 -11.65 -10.71
CA LEU A 239 -7.86 -10.63 -10.05
C LEU A 239 -6.87 -9.95 -11.02
N PHE A 240 -6.37 -10.70 -11.98
CA PHE A 240 -5.35 -10.23 -12.93
C PHE A 240 -5.94 -9.57 -14.19
N ALA A 241 -7.27 -9.60 -14.33
CA ALA A 241 -7.97 -8.96 -15.45
C ALA A 241 -8.39 -7.51 -15.17
N PHE A 242 -8.22 -7.01 -13.95
CA PHE A 242 -8.51 -5.61 -13.65
C PHE A 242 -7.62 -4.66 -14.44
N THR A 243 -8.25 -3.60 -14.95
CA THR A 243 -7.61 -2.47 -15.63
C THR A 243 -7.92 -1.17 -14.87
N PRO A 244 -7.19 -0.06 -15.09
CA PRO A 244 -7.50 1.21 -14.44
C PRO A 244 -8.92 1.73 -14.66
N ALA A 245 -9.61 1.29 -15.72
CA ALA A 245 -10.98 1.68 -16.02
C ALA A 245 -12.04 0.96 -15.16
N ASP A 246 -11.65 -0.08 -14.43
CA ASP A 246 -12.58 -0.89 -13.63
C ASP A 246 -12.80 -0.31 -12.21
N PHE A 247 -12.24 0.87 -11.91
CA PHE A 247 -12.30 1.52 -10.61
C PHE A 247 -12.95 2.90 -10.70
N GLU A 248 -14.01 3.11 -9.91
CA GLU A 248 -14.69 4.40 -9.80
C GLU A 248 -14.74 4.85 -8.33
N LEU A 249 -14.11 6.00 -8.01
CA LEU A 249 -14.18 6.61 -6.68
C LEU A 249 -15.33 7.60 -6.61
N VAL A 250 -16.40 7.26 -5.93
CA VAL A 250 -17.63 8.05 -5.83
C VAL A 250 -17.65 8.86 -4.55
N GLY A 251 -17.94 10.16 -4.66
CA GLY A 251 -18.09 11.05 -3.50
C GLY A 251 -16.76 11.48 -2.86
N TYR A 252 -15.64 11.43 -3.60
CA TYR A 252 -14.35 11.90 -3.10
C TYR A 252 -14.28 13.43 -3.15
N ASP A 253 -14.41 14.05 -1.99
CA ASP A 253 -14.33 15.51 -1.77
C ASP A 253 -13.20 15.83 -0.79
N PRO A 254 -11.91 15.78 -1.20
CA PRO A 254 -10.80 16.07 -0.32
C PRO A 254 -10.51 17.58 -0.22
N HIS A 255 -9.83 17.97 0.87
CA HIS A 255 -9.11 19.24 0.90
C HIS A 255 -8.03 19.28 -0.19
N PRO A 256 -7.57 20.48 -0.61
CA PRO A 256 -6.53 20.62 -1.62
C PRO A 256 -5.27 19.83 -1.30
N HIS A 257 -4.53 19.43 -2.34
CA HIS A 257 -3.24 18.80 -2.20
C HIS A 257 -2.26 19.65 -1.35
N ILE A 258 -1.42 18.99 -0.57
CA ILE A 258 -0.30 19.63 0.15
C ILE A 258 0.99 19.10 -0.48
N LYS A 259 1.72 19.99 -1.15
CA LYS A 259 3.00 19.65 -1.78
C LYS A 259 4.09 19.48 -0.71
N ALA A 260 4.89 18.43 -0.84
CA ALA A 260 6.06 18.18 0.00
C ALA A 260 7.20 17.58 -0.85
N PRO A 261 8.47 17.86 -0.53
CA PRO A 261 9.61 17.25 -1.22
C PRO A 261 9.71 15.75 -0.88
N VAL A 262 10.15 14.93 -1.83
CA VAL A 262 10.49 13.54 -1.58
C VAL A 262 11.90 13.49 -0.96
N ALA A 263 12.08 12.72 0.10
CA ALA A 263 13.41 12.46 0.68
C ALA A 263 14.02 11.24 -0.04
N ILE A 264 15.14 11.45 -0.74
CA ILE A 264 15.82 10.47 -1.60
C ILE A 264 17.14 9.99 -0.96
#